data_eaeb67ef8a030408d8bb2f794be02252
#
_entry.id   eaeb67ef8a030408d8bb2f794be02252
#
_cell.length_a   1.000
_cell.length_b   1.000
_cell.length_c   1.000
_cell.angle_alpha   90.00
_cell.angle_beta   90.00
_cell.angle_gamma   90.00
#
_symmetry.space_group_name_H-M   'P 1'
#
loop_
_entity.id
_entity.type
_entity.pdbx_description
1 polymer ?
#
loop_
_entity_poly.entity_id
_entity_poly.type
_entity_poly.pdbx_seq_one_letter_code
_entity_poly.pdbx_strand_id
1 'polypeptide(L)'
;MKVIQLESVDSTNAYAKLLLETEHKSAFWIAAERQTNGRGRYQRKWISDKGNLFCSRVYSVGNDLKHSSNLSFVAALAVAETLLKFVSPETIKIKWPNDVLLRGKKVSGILLESFNYRNKNYIIIGIGINLSHHPEGNLYPATNLLDNISAKSFKLSPTGILDILVDRFETINEIYFKEGFTAIREQWLQISHNIPGEVEVKLLNEHFSGRAMGIDLNGSLLVSLPDGTIRNVTAGDVFLVAKRIRTN
;
A
#
# COMPACT_ATOMS: atom_id res chain seq x y z
N MET A 1 -11.43 17.11 2.66
CA MET A 1 -12.37 16.05 2.21
C MET A 1 -13.12 15.45 3.41
N LYS A 2 -14.34 14.88 3.23
CA LYS A 2 -15.12 14.30 4.35
C LYS A 2 -14.50 12.97 4.79
N VAL A 3 -14.24 12.83 6.08
CA VAL A 3 -13.82 11.57 6.73
C VAL A 3 -14.95 11.06 7.62
N ILE A 4 -15.32 9.79 7.45
CA ILE A 4 -16.28 9.09 8.32
C ILE A 4 -15.45 8.29 9.32
N GLN A 5 -15.59 8.61 10.61
CA GLN A 5 -14.87 7.91 11.68
C GLN A 5 -15.80 6.93 12.39
N LEU A 6 -15.29 5.73 12.62
CA LEU A 6 -16.01 4.61 13.25
C LEU A 6 -15.19 4.10 14.45
N GLU A 7 -15.86 3.70 15.50
CA GLU A 7 -15.20 3.03 16.61
C GLU A 7 -14.80 1.60 16.23
N SER A 8 -15.71 0.86 15.62
CA SER A 8 -15.47 -0.51 15.20
C SER A 8 -16.27 -0.85 13.94
N VAL A 9 -15.70 -1.66 13.08
CA VAL A 9 -16.32 -2.14 11.85
C VAL A 9 -15.76 -3.53 11.52
N ASP A 10 -16.40 -4.30 10.65
CA ASP A 10 -15.83 -5.55 10.13
C ASP A 10 -14.59 -5.27 9.27
N SER A 11 -14.72 -4.39 8.28
CA SER A 11 -13.65 -3.89 7.42
C SER A 11 -14.03 -2.53 6.85
N THR A 12 -13.10 -1.57 6.86
CA THR A 12 -13.33 -0.25 6.26
C THR A 12 -13.65 -0.33 4.77
N ASN A 13 -13.06 -1.28 4.04
CA ASN A 13 -13.40 -1.54 2.64
C ASN A 13 -14.82 -2.11 2.47
N ALA A 14 -15.24 -3.05 3.33
CA ALA A 14 -16.59 -3.61 3.26
C ALA A 14 -17.65 -2.55 3.60
N TYR A 15 -17.38 -1.72 4.59
CA TYR A 15 -18.27 -0.62 4.96
C TYR A 15 -18.34 0.45 3.86
N ALA A 16 -17.23 0.68 3.14
CA ALA A 16 -17.23 1.55 1.97
C ALA A 16 -18.19 1.07 0.87
N LYS A 17 -18.22 -0.24 0.60
CA LYS A 17 -19.15 -0.84 -0.36
C LYS A 17 -20.60 -0.61 0.08
N LEU A 18 -20.90 -0.86 1.36
CA LEU A 18 -22.23 -0.63 1.92
C LEU A 18 -22.69 0.82 1.75
N LEU A 19 -21.81 1.79 2.03
CA LEU A 19 -22.17 3.22 1.87
C LEU A 19 -22.37 3.63 0.41
N LEU A 20 -21.65 3.02 -0.54
CA LEU A 20 -21.87 3.22 -1.96
C LEU A 20 -23.26 2.73 -2.38
N GLU A 21 -23.72 1.60 -1.83
CA GLU A 21 -25.03 1.02 -2.12
C GLU A 21 -26.19 1.79 -1.48
N THR A 22 -26.03 2.25 -0.25
CA THR A 22 -27.11 2.84 0.55
C THR A 22 -27.19 4.36 0.44
N GLU A 23 -26.06 5.06 0.48
CA GLU A 23 -26.00 6.52 0.57
C GLU A 23 -25.59 7.21 -0.74
N HIS A 24 -25.22 6.45 -1.77
CA HIS A 24 -24.81 6.94 -3.09
C HIS A 24 -23.67 7.97 -3.08
N LYS A 25 -22.82 7.95 -2.05
CA LYS A 25 -21.63 8.80 -1.97
C LYS A 25 -20.59 8.31 -2.96
N SER A 26 -19.89 9.23 -3.64
CA SER A 26 -18.95 8.89 -4.70
C SER A 26 -17.48 9.11 -4.36
N ALA A 27 -17.17 9.92 -3.33
CA ALA A 27 -15.81 10.24 -2.95
C ALA A 27 -15.73 10.62 -1.46
N PHE A 28 -15.14 9.75 -0.64
CA PHE A 28 -15.04 9.95 0.81
C PHE A 28 -13.94 9.07 1.39
N TRP A 29 -13.54 9.38 2.62
CA TRP A 29 -12.69 8.54 3.44
C TRP A 29 -13.48 7.89 4.56
N ILE A 30 -13.08 6.70 4.96
CA ILE A 30 -13.53 6.01 6.16
C ILE A 30 -12.31 5.67 6.98
N ALA A 31 -12.39 5.86 8.29
CA ALA A 31 -11.41 5.37 9.24
C ALA A 31 -12.09 4.65 10.39
N ALA A 32 -11.45 3.61 10.93
CA ALA A 32 -11.94 2.88 12.09
C ALA A 32 -10.82 2.72 13.12
N GLU A 33 -11.18 2.75 14.41
CA GLU A 33 -10.22 2.46 15.48
C GLU A 33 -9.89 0.96 15.53
N ARG A 34 -10.84 0.10 15.10
CA ARG A 34 -10.70 -1.36 15.09
C ARG A 34 -11.43 -1.96 13.90
N GLN A 35 -10.85 -3.05 13.34
CA GLN A 35 -11.55 -3.92 12.40
C GLN A 35 -11.65 -5.34 12.97
N THR A 36 -12.84 -5.93 12.94
CA THR A 36 -13.05 -7.31 13.43
C THR A 36 -12.71 -8.37 12.36
N ASN A 37 -12.72 -7.98 11.08
CA ASN A 37 -12.42 -8.83 9.94
C ASN A 37 -11.55 -8.10 8.91
N GLY A 38 -10.46 -7.46 9.37
CA GLY A 38 -9.50 -6.79 8.49
C GLY A 38 -8.85 -7.77 7.51
N ARG A 39 -8.71 -7.33 6.23
CA ARG A 39 -8.22 -8.18 5.14
C ARG A 39 -7.08 -7.52 4.39
N GLY A 40 -6.14 -8.35 3.94
CA GLY A 40 -5.13 -8.03 2.94
C GLY A 40 -5.38 -8.79 1.64
N ARG A 41 -4.41 -8.78 0.72
CA ARG A 41 -4.44 -9.54 -0.54
C ARG A 41 -4.56 -11.05 -0.26
N TYR A 42 -5.18 -11.76 -1.19
CA TYR A 42 -5.41 -13.22 -1.09
C TYR A 42 -6.14 -13.63 0.20
N GLN A 43 -7.06 -12.79 0.68
CA GLN A 43 -7.84 -13.01 1.91
C GLN A 43 -6.99 -13.20 3.18
N ARG A 44 -5.72 -12.80 3.17
CA ARG A 44 -4.87 -12.84 4.36
C ARG A 44 -5.44 -11.90 5.42
N LYS A 45 -5.46 -12.35 6.67
CA LYS A 45 -5.94 -11.53 7.79
C LYS A 45 -5.00 -10.32 7.99
N TRP A 46 -5.60 -9.14 8.16
CA TRP A 46 -4.92 -7.93 8.63
C TRP A 46 -5.33 -7.69 10.09
N ILE A 47 -4.38 -7.84 11.02
CA ILE A 47 -4.63 -7.63 12.45
C ILE A 47 -4.92 -6.15 12.68
N SER A 48 -6.08 -5.85 13.30
CA SER A 48 -6.62 -4.49 13.32
C SER A 48 -7.11 -4.09 14.71
N ASP A 49 -6.22 -4.16 15.70
CA ASP A 49 -6.50 -3.72 17.07
C ASP A 49 -6.30 -2.20 17.22
N LYS A 50 -6.95 -1.58 18.22
CA LYS A 50 -6.85 -0.14 18.52
C LYS A 50 -5.39 0.31 18.66
N GLY A 51 -5.11 1.54 18.21
CA GLY A 51 -3.77 2.14 18.26
C GLY A 51 -3.03 2.18 16.93
N ASN A 52 -3.52 1.46 15.92
CA ASN A 52 -3.06 1.53 14.54
C ASN A 52 -4.04 2.31 13.66
N LEU A 53 -3.66 2.66 12.44
CA LEU A 53 -4.54 3.33 11.48
C LEU A 53 -5.11 2.32 10.48
N PHE A 54 -6.44 2.32 10.36
CA PHE A 54 -7.16 1.58 9.33
C PHE A 54 -8.12 2.54 8.64
N CYS A 55 -7.90 2.75 7.35
CA CYS A 55 -8.75 3.64 6.58
C CYS A 55 -8.97 3.13 5.16
N SER A 56 -10.00 3.64 4.52
CA SER A 56 -10.31 3.38 3.12
C SER A 56 -10.68 4.67 2.41
N ARG A 57 -10.13 4.88 1.21
CA ARG A 57 -10.51 5.93 0.28
C ARG A 57 -11.40 5.35 -0.81
N VAL A 58 -12.57 5.91 -0.99
CA VAL A 58 -13.44 5.58 -2.14
C VAL A 58 -13.15 6.52 -3.28
N TYR A 59 -12.88 5.94 -4.43
CA TYR A 59 -12.48 6.64 -5.64
C TYR A 59 -13.39 6.25 -6.81
N SER A 60 -14.04 7.21 -7.46
CA SER A 60 -14.83 6.95 -8.65
C SER A 60 -13.93 7.01 -9.89
N VAL A 61 -13.86 5.93 -10.64
CA VAL A 61 -13.07 5.83 -11.88
C VAL A 61 -13.93 5.89 -13.15
N GLY A 62 -15.22 6.17 -13.00
CA GLY A 62 -16.16 6.19 -14.12
C GLY A 62 -16.24 4.84 -14.84
N ASN A 63 -16.10 4.83 -16.16
CA ASN A 63 -16.13 3.62 -16.97
C ASN A 63 -14.73 3.04 -17.27
N ASP A 64 -13.67 3.73 -16.89
CA ASP A 64 -12.29 3.33 -17.19
C ASP A 64 -11.61 2.71 -15.94
N LEU A 65 -11.45 1.39 -15.97
CA LEU A 65 -10.69 0.64 -14.96
C LEU A 65 -9.22 0.43 -15.36
N LYS A 66 -8.82 0.83 -16.57
CA LYS A 66 -7.56 0.43 -17.18
C LYS A 66 -6.33 0.79 -16.34
N HIS A 67 -6.37 1.90 -15.65
CA HIS A 67 -5.25 2.38 -14.84
C HIS A 67 -5.54 2.43 -13.33
N SER A 68 -6.63 1.80 -12.91
CA SER A 68 -7.04 1.83 -11.50
C SER A 68 -6.04 1.15 -10.56
N SER A 69 -5.28 0.16 -11.04
CA SER A 69 -4.18 -0.49 -10.28
C SER A 69 -3.09 0.49 -9.89
N ASN A 70 -2.88 1.56 -10.66
CA ASN A 70 -1.88 2.59 -10.41
C ASN A 70 -2.17 3.39 -9.12
N LEU A 71 -3.40 3.41 -8.65
CA LEU A 71 -3.78 4.02 -7.38
C LEU A 71 -3.10 3.36 -6.16
N SER A 72 -2.62 2.12 -6.30
CA SER A 72 -1.79 1.48 -5.26
C SER A 72 -0.46 2.21 -5.08
N PHE A 73 0.14 2.71 -6.15
CA PHE A 73 1.39 3.45 -6.13
C PHE A 73 1.19 4.85 -5.54
N VAL A 74 0.09 5.53 -5.89
CA VAL A 74 -0.33 6.80 -5.29
C VAL A 74 -0.48 6.64 -3.77
N ALA A 75 -1.21 5.63 -3.33
CA ALA A 75 -1.42 5.35 -1.91
C ALA A 75 -0.10 5.02 -1.18
N ALA A 76 0.79 4.24 -1.82
CA ALA A 76 2.08 3.88 -1.23
C ALA A 76 2.99 5.10 -1.05
N LEU A 77 3.04 6.01 -2.02
CA LEU A 77 3.76 7.28 -1.91
C LEU A 77 3.16 8.15 -0.80
N ALA A 78 1.83 8.26 -0.73
CA ALA A 78 1.15 9.03 0.32
C ALA A 78 1.46 8.51 1.72
N VAL A 79 1.47 7.19 1.91
CA VAL A 79 1.90 6.58 3.18
C VAL A 79 3.37 6.86 3.45
N ALA A 80 4.25 6.71 2.47
CA ALA A 80 5.68 7.00 2.63
C ALA A 80 5.91 8.45 3.06
N GLU A 81 5.32 9.43 2.37
CA GLU A 81 5.42 10.86 2.72
C GLU A 81 4.82 11.19 4.09
N THR A 82 3.75 10.50 4.49
CA THR A 82 3.19 10.62 5.84
C THR A 82 4.20 10.19 6.89
N LEU A 83 4.84 9.03 6.70
CA LEU A 83 5.82 8.50 7.64
C LEU A 83 7.11 9.33 7.70
N LEU A 84 7.52 9.97 6.59
CA LEU A 84 8.68 10.87 6.54
C LEU A 84 8.56 12.10 7.45
N LYS A 85 7.38 12.40 8.01
CA LYS A 85 7.24 13.42 9.06
C LYS A 85 7.83 12.99 10.40
N PHE A 86 8.10 11.69 10.58
CA PHE A 86 8.48 11.09 11.87
C PHE A 86 9.82 10.35 11.83
N VAL A 87 10.29 9.95 10.64
CA VAL A 87 11.51 9.15 10.45
C VAL A 87 12.34 9.68 9.30
N SER A 88 13.62 9.33 9.28
CA SER A 88 14.55 9.75 8.22
C SER A 88 14.25 9.07 6.87
N PRO A 89 14.44 9.79 5.74
CA PRO A 89 14.07 9.31 4.40
C PRO A 89 14.69 7.97 4.00
N GLU A 90 15.94 7.72 4.38
CA GLU A 90 16.67 6.48 4.05
C GLU A 90 16.06 5.23 4.67
N THR A 91 15.23 5.39 5.71
CA THR A 91 14.59 4.27 6.42
C THR A 91 13.30 3.80 5.76
N ILE A 92 12.70 4.60 4.88
CA ILE A 92 11.46 4.28 4.18
C ILE A 92 11.75 3.72 2.79
N LYS A 93 11.13 2.61 2.47
CA LYS A 93 11.13 2.00 1.14
C LYS A 93 9.73 1.50 0.79
N ILE A 94 9.43 1.47 -0.51
CA ILE A 94 8.18 0.89 -1.01
C ILE A 94 8.51 -0.43 -1.71
N LYS A 95 7.80 -1.49 -1.32
CA LYS A 95 7.96 -2.82 -1.91
C LYS A 95 6.78 -3.12 -2.83
N TRP A 96 7.09 -3.45 -4.08
CA TRP A 96 6.07 -3.88 -5.03
C TRP A 96 5.33 -5.13 -4.51
N PRO A 97 4.00 -5.21 -4.71
CA PRO A 97 3.17 -4.21 -5.39
C PRO A 97 2.52 -3.18 -4.44
N ASN A 98 2.51 -3.38 -3.11
CA ASN A 98 1.56 -2.71 -2.24
C ASN A 98 2.00 -2.54 -0.77
N ASP A 99 3.27 -2.70 -0.47
CA ASP A 99 3.78 -2.62 0.90
C ASP A 99 4.70 -1.42 1.10
N VAL A 100 4.58 -0.73 2.22
CA VAL A 100 5.57 0.25 2.68
C VAL A 100 6.40 -0.38 3.79
N LEU A 101 7.71 -0.21 3.68
CA LEU A 101 8.68 -0.75 4.62
C LEU A 101 9.34 0.38 5.42
N LEU A 102 9.57 0.13 6.69
CA LEU A 102 10.36 0.96 7.58
C LEU A 102 11.53 0.12 8.10
N ARG A 103 12.76 0.54 7.83
CA ARG A 103 14.00 -0.23 8.12
C ARG A 103 13.94 -1.68 7.60
N GLY A 104 13.40 -1.85 6.38
CA GLY A 104 13.28 -3.16 5.73
C GLY A 104 12.15 -4.06 6.25
N LYS A 105 11.35 -3.63 7.23
CA LYS A 105 10.21 -4.37 7.79
C LYS A 105 8.89 -3.70 7.40
N LYS A 106 7.85 -4.50 7.18
CA LYS A 106 6.54 -3.99 6.76
C LYS A 106 5.88 -3.14 7.86
N VAL A 107 5.61 -1.87 7.56
CA VAL A 107 4.89 -0.94 8.42
C VAL A 107 3.48 -0.67 7.90
N SER A 108 3.24 -0.80 6.59
CA SER A 108 1.92 -0.56 5.99
C SER A 108 1.65 -1.52 4.84
N GLY A 109 0.36 -1.79 4.61
CA GLY A 109 -0.14 -2.53 3.47
C GLY A 109 -1.33 -1.83 2.83
N ILE A 110 -1.42 -1.91 1.51
CA ILE A 110 -2.46 -1.29 0.69
C ILE A 110 -3.27 -2.38 0.01
N LEU A 111 -4.60 -2.29 0.03
CA LEU A 111 -5.52 -3.21 -0.60
C LEU A 111 -6.47 -2.46 -1.53
N LEU A 112 -6.34 -2.69 -2.83
CA LEU A 112 -7.30 -2.20 -3.81
C LEU A 112 -8.40 -3.23 -4.03
N GLU A 113 -9.65 -2.78 -3.99
CA GLU A 113 -10.81 -3.58 -4.39
C GLU A 113 -11.65 -2.78 -5.40
N SER A 114 -11.95 -3.40 -6.54
CA SER A 114 -12.89 -2.84 -7.50
C SER A 114 -14.32 -3.15 -7.08
N PHE A 115 -15.21 -2.21 -7.32
CA PHE A 115 -16.64 -2.35 -7.03
C PHE A 115 -17.46 -1.68 -8.13
N ASN A 116 -18.39 -2.41 -8.73
CA ASN A 116 -19.33 -1.85 -9.71
C ASN A 116 -20.69 -1.67 -9.03
N TYR A 117 -21.25 -0.47 -9.11
CA TYR A 117 -22.57 -0.17 -8.63
C TYR A 117 -23.28 0.80 -9.58
N ARG A 118 -24.48 0.44 -10.02
CA ARG A 118 -25.31 1.24 -10.96
C ARG A 118 -24.54 1.69 -12.21
N ASN A 119 -23.81 0.77 -12.84
CA ASN A 119 -22.98 1.00 -14.03
C ASN A 119 -21.85 2.03 -13.83
N LYS A 120 -21.44 2.29 -12.59
CA LYS A 120 -20.26 3.09 -12.26
C LYS A 120 -19.23 2.24 -11.56
N ASN A 121 -17.98 2.40 -11.95
CA ASN A 121 -16.89 1.69 -11.33
C ASN A 121 -16.24 2.56 -10.24
N TYR A 122 -15.96 1.92 -9.12
CA TYR A 122 -15.28 2.49 -7.98
C TYR A 122 -14.06 1.65 -7.64
N ILE A 123 -13.03 2.30 -7.15
CA ILE A 123 -11.92 1.66 -6.48
C ILE A 123 -11.96 2.04 -5.01
N ILE A 124 -11.88 1.04 -4.17
CA ILE A 124 -11.78 1.19 -2.72
C ILE A 124 -10.33 0.88 -2.34
N ILE A 125 -9.65 1.89 -1.82
CA ILE A 125 -8.23 1.84 -1.47
C ILE A 125 -8.13 1.69 0.04
N GLY A 126 -7.99 0.46 0.53
CA GLY A 126 -7.75 0.17 1.93
C GLY A 126 -6.29 0.40 2.29
N ILE A 127 -6.03 1.11 3.37
CA ILE A 127 -4.70 1.42 3.89
C ILE A 127 -4.66 1.04 5.37
N GLY A 128 -3.74 0.12 5.71
CA GLY A 128 -3.42 -0.22 7.10
C GLY A 128 -2.01 0.26 7.43
N ILE A 129 -1.83 1.00 8.53
CA ILE A 129 -0.52 1.46 9.02
C ILE A 129 -0.34 1.00 10.47
N ASN A 130 0.72 0.25 10.72
CA ASN A 130 1.12 -0.14 12.06
C ASN A 130 1.74 1.08 12.76
N LEU A 131 1.04 1.67 13.71
CA LEU A 131 1.51 2.82 14.47
C LEU A 131 2.10 2.43 15.82
N SER A 132 1.35 1.67 16.62
CA SER A 132 1.71 1.32 18.00
C SER A 132 2.13 -0.13 18.17
N HIS A 133 1.65 -1.02 17.33
CA HIS A 133 1.95 -2.45 17.39
C HIS A 133 1.89 -3.10 16.01
N HIS A 134 2.47 -4.27 15.89
CA HIS A 134 2.56 -5.05 14.66
C HIS A 134 2.45 -6.54 14.98
N PRO A 135 2.01 -7.37 14.03
CA PRO A 135 1.96 -8.82 14.24
C PRO A 135 3.37 -9.43 14.31
N GLU A 136 3.56 -10.36 15.23
CA GLU A 136 4.77 -11.18 15.35
C GLU A 136 4.63 -12.51 14.61
N GLY A 137 5.75 -13.15 14.27
CA GLY A 137 5.79 -14.50 13.68
C GLY A 137 5.27 -14.63 12.25
N ASN A 138 5.10 -13.53 11.53
CA ASN A 138 4.64 -13.53 10.14
C ASN A 138 5.74 -13.94 9.16
N LEU A 139 5.32 -14.47 8.00
CA LEU A 139 6.20 -14.80 6.86
C LEU A 139 7.06 -13.59 6.42
N TYR A 140 6.56 -12.38 6.62
CA TYR A 140 7.27 -11.12 6.37
C TYR A 140 7.52 -10.40 7.68
N PRO A 141 8.77 -9.99 7.97
CA PRO A 141 9.04 -9.15 9.14
C PRO A 141 8.19 -7.89 9.12
N ALA A 142 7.50 -7.62 10.22
CA ALA A 142 6.70 -6.42 10.41
C ALA A 142 7.33 -5.50 11.46
N THR A 143 6.92 -4.25 11.45
CA THR A 143 7.26 -3.24 12.47
C THR A 143 6.13 -2.23 12.61
N ASN A 144 6.23 -1.34 13.57
CA ASN A 144 5.34 -0.21 13.76
C ASN A 144 6.12 1.11 13.81
N LEU A 145 5.44 2.23 13.72
CA LEU A 145 6.07 3.55 13.74
C LEU A 145 6.68 3.86 15.10
N LEU A 146 5.99 3.54 16.20
CA LEU A 146 6.40 3.89 17.58
C LEU A 146 7.76 3.31 17.95
N ASP A 147 8.06 2.09 17.51
CA ASP A 147 9.35 1.43 17.77
C ASP A 147 10.52 2.06 17.00
N ASN A 148 10.24 2.93 16.03
CA ASN A 148 11.22 3.48 15.11
C ASN A 148 11.42 5.01 15.24
N ILE A 149 10.67 5.68 16.11
CA ILE A 149 10.85 7.12 16.37
C ILE A 149 11.70 7.34 17.61
N SER A 150 12.61 8.32 17.53
CA SER A 150 13.56 8.61 18.63
C SER A 150 12.95 9.39 19.81
N ALA A 151 11.90 10.14 19.56
CA ALA A 151 11.27 10.99 20.58
C ALA A 151 9.98 10.36 21.09
N LYS A 152 10.02 9.77 22.29
CA LYS A 152 8.82 9.30 23.04
C LYS A 152 7.81 10.40 23.34
N SER A 153 8.12 11.67 23.02
CA SER A 153 7.24 12.83 23.20
C SER A 153 6.18 13.01 22.11
N PHE A 154 6.27 12.30 20.98
CA PHE A 154 5.22 12.33 19.98
C PHE A 154 4.05 11.44 20.43
N LYS A 155 2.95 12.07 20.81
CA LYS A 155 1.68 11.37 21.00
C LYS A 155 1.13 11.01 19.63
N LEU A 156 1.51 9.83 19.11
CA LEU A 156 0.97 9.31 17.86
C LEU A 156 -0.53 9.09 18.02
N SER A 157 -1.31 9.89 17.31
CA SER A 157 -2.76 9.75 17.24
C SER A 157 -3.12 9.18 15.86
N PRO A 158 -3.84 8.06 15.75
CA PRO A 158 -4.31 7.56 14.47
C PRO A 158 -5.06 8.63 13.66
N THR A 159 -5.84 9.50 14.32
CA THR A 159 -6.54 10.61 13.65
C THR A 159 -5.58 11.66 13.12
N GLY A 160 -4.56 12.06 13.89
CA GLY A 160 -3.56 13.02 13.40
C GLY A 160 -2.71 12.48 12.25
N ILE A 161 -2.41 11.17 12.25
CA ILE A 161 -1.74 10.51 11.13
C ILE A 161 -2.68 10.45 9.90
N LEU A 162 -3.96 10.19 10.12
CA LEU A 162 -4.97 10.18 9.05
C LEU A 162 -5.07 11.55 8.36
N ASP A 163 -5.08 12.65 9.10
CA ASP A 163 -5.15 13.99 8.54
C ASP A 163 -3.94 14.27 7.61
N ILE A 164 -2.73 13.89 8.03
CA ILE A 164 -1.53 13.99 7.19
C ILE A 164 -1.65 13.10 5.96
N LEU A 165 -2.11 11.85 6.13
CA LEU A 165 -2.27 10.90 5.03
C LEU A 165 -3.27 11.39 3.98
N VAL A 166 -4.40 11.93 4.41
CA VAL A 166 -5.42 12.51 3.51
C VAL A 166 -4.82 13.65 2.69
N ASP A 167 -4.11 14.58 3.34
CA ASP A 167 -3.45 15.70 2.66
C ASP A 167 -2.41 15.21 1.63
N ARG A 168 -1.53 14.28 2.03
CA ARG A 168 -0.51 13.71 1.12
C ARG A 168 -1.13 12.95 -0.04
N PHE A 169 -2.15 12.14 0.24
CA PHE A 169 -2.84 11.37 -0.79
C PHE A 169 -3.47 12.30 -1.85
N GLU A 170 -4.21 13.32 -1.43
CA GLU A 170 -4.85 14.23 -2.39
C GLU A 170 -3.80 15.02 -3.19
N THR A 171 -2.68 15.45 -2.57
CA THR A 171 -1.57 16.11 -3.26
C THR A 171 -0.97 15.21 -4.35
N ILE A 172 -0.63 13.95 -4.02
CA ILE A 172 -0.04 13.01 -4.98
C ILE A 172 -1.06 12.60 -6.05
N ASN A 173 -2.32 12.48 -5.66
CA ASN A 173 -3.41 12.19 -6.57
C ASN A 173 -3.63 13.33 -7.61
N GLU A 174 -3.44 14.59 -7.22
CA GLU A 174 -3.44 15.70 -8.17
C GLU A 174 -2.28 15.61 -9.18
N ILE A 175 -1.09 15.21 -8.75
CA ILE A 175 0.04 14.94 -9.66
C ILE A 175 -0.32 13.80 -10.63
N TYR A 176 -0.90 12.72 -10.11
CA TYR A 176 -1.36 11.60 -10.94
C TYR A 176 -2.37 12.03 -12.01
N PHE A 177 -3.30 12.91 -11.68
CA PHE A 177 -4.27 13.43 -12.63
C PHE A 177 -3.68 14.37 -13.68
N LYS A 178 -2.76 15.24 -13.27
CA LYS A 178 -2.17 16.25 -14.16
C LYS A 178 -1.07 15.68 -15.05
N GLU A 179 -0.24 14.81 -14.52
CA GLU A 179 1.00 14.36 -15.15
C GLU A 179 0.99 12.86 -15.51
N GLY A 180 -0.07 12.15 -15.10
CA GLY A 180 -0.22 10.72 -15.37
C GLY A 180 0.65 9.83 -14.50
N PHE A 181 0.61 8.53 -14.81
CA PHE A 181 1.33 7.53 -14.02
C PHE A 181 2.85 7.64 -14.12
N THR A 182 3.38 8.22 -15.19
CA THR A 182 4.83 8.38 -15.37
C THR A 182 5.47 9.14 -14.21
N ALA A 183 4.88 10.26 -13.78
CA ALA A 183 5.38 11.04 -12.66
C ALA A 183 5.33 10.26 -11.32
N ILE A 184 4.27 9.51 -11.09
CA ILE A 184 4.12 8.64 -9.91
C ILE A 184 5.14 7.51 -9.92
N ARG A 185 5.33 6.88 -11.09
CA ARG A 185 6.28 5.79 -11.30
C ARG A 185 7.72 6.24 -11.00
N GLU A 186 8.12 7.41 -11.47
CA GLU A 186 9.46 7.96 -11.23
C GLU A 186 9.71 8.17 -9.73
N GLN A 187 8.80 8.83 -9.02
CA GLN A 187 8.89 9.04 -7.57
C GLN A 187 8.93 7.71 -6.81
N TRP A 188 8.08 6.76 -7.20
CA TRP A 188 8.01 5.45 -6.57
C TRP A 188 9.32 4.67 -6.75
N LEU A 189 9.93 4.70 -7.95
CA LEU A 189 11.19 4.01 -8.23
C LEU A 189 12.36 4.56 -7.40
N GLN A 190 12.39 5.86 -7.09
CA GLN A 190 13.44 6.48 -6.26
C GLN A 190 13.50 5.88 -4.84
N ILE A 191 12.36 5.47 -4.29
CA ILE A 191 12.27 4.88 -2.95
C ILE A 191 11.87 3.40 -2.98
N SER A 192 11.94 2.76 -4.16
CA SER A 192 11.63 1.35 -4.30
C SER A 192 12.61 0.48 -3.51
N HIS A 193 12.10 -0.66 -3.03
CA HIS A 193 12.89 -1.65 -2.32
C HIS A 193 13.43 -2.69 -3.29
N ASN A 194 14.77 -2.74 -3.42
CA ASN A 194 15.47 -3.72 -4.25
C ASN A 194 15.07 -3.71 -5.75
N ILE A 195 14.84 -2.53 -6.30
CA ILE A 195 14.69 -2.33 -7.73
C ILE A 195 15.69 -1.24 -8.17
N PRO A 196 16.70 -1.60 -8.99
CA PRO A 196 16.97 -2.96 -9.50
C PRO A 196 17.57 -3.90 -8.44
N GLY A 197 17.28 -5.23 -8.58
CA GLY A 197 17.84 -6.23 -7.65
C GLY A 197 17.30 -7.63 -7.85
N GLU A 198 17.97 -8.63 -7.27
CA GLU A 198 17.58 -10.04 -7.36
C GLU A 198 16.32 -10.31 -6.54
N VAL A 199 15.36 -10.99 -7.16
CA VAL A 199 14.06 -11.30 -6.57
C VAL A 199 13.64 -12.74 -6.83
N GLU A 200 12.88 -13.28 -5.90
CA GLU A 200 12.04 -14.46 -6.10
C GLU A 200 10.60 -14.01 -6.25
N VAL A 201 9.93 -14.46 -7.29
CA VAL A 201 8.53 -14.15 -7.59
C VAL A 201 7.69 -15.40 -7.38
N LYS A 202 6.69 -15.28 -6.51
CA LYS A 202 5.71 -16.35 -6.26
C LYS A 202 4.36 -15.90 -6.80
N LEU A 203 3.91 -16.58 -7.83
CA LEU A 203 2.56 -16.48 -8.39
C LEU A 203 1.67 -17.58 -7.81
N LEU A 204 0.40 -17.63 -8.21
CA LEU A 204 -0.54 -18.63 -7.73
C LEU A 204 -0.06 -20.07 -8.05
N ASN A 205 0.41 -20.31 -9.27
CA ASN A 205 0.76 -21.63 -9.78
C ASN A 205 2.22 -21.74 -10.22
N GLU A 206 3.05 -20.76 -9.92
CA GLU A 206 4.41 -20.68 -10.41
C GLU A 206 5.32 -19.92 -9.44
N HIS A 207 6.58 -20.35 -9.41
CA HIS A 207 7.64 -19.70 -8.65
C HIS A 207 8.90 -19.63 -9.52
N PHE A 208 9.52 -18.45 -9.62
CA PHE A 208 10.74 -18.25 -10.40
C PHE A 208 11.60 -17.14 -9.77
N SER A 209 12.88 -17.13 -10.12
CA SER A 209 13.85 -16.11 -9.73
C SER A 209 14.29 -15.31 -10.95
N GLY A 210 14.68 -14.06 -10.71
CA GLY A 210 15.21 -13.18 -11.73
C GLY A 210 15.61 -11.83 -11.14
N ARG A 211 15.99 -10.90 -12.00
CA ARG A 211 16.37 -9.55 -11.58
C ARG A 211 15.24 -8.57 -11.87
N ALA A 212 14.68 -7.98 -10.82
CA ALA A 212 13.75 -6.87 -10.97
C ALA A 212 14.48 -5.67 -11.59
N MET A 213 13.97 -5.18 -12.72
CA MET A 213 14.58 -4.10 -13.50
C MET A 213 13.87 -2.76 -13.31
N GLY A 214 12.59 -2.80 -12.98
CA GLY A 214 11.72 -1.63 -12.88
C GLY A 214 10.26 -2.02 -12.85
N ILE A 215 9.39 -1.05 -13.08
CA ILE A 215 7.96 -1.26 -13.34
C ILE A 215 7.59 -0.63 -14.69
N ASP A 216 6.64 -1.24 -15.41
CA ASP A 216 6.14 -0.68 -16.68
C ASP A 216 5.11 0.43 -16.45
N LEU A 217 4.55 0.98 -17.52
CA LEU A 217 3.52 2.04 -17.47
C LEU A 217 2.15 1.54 -17.00
N ASN A 218 1.97 0.24 -16.82
CA ASN A 218 0.77 -0.35 -16.23
C ASN A 218 0.99 -0.75 -14.75
N GLY A 219 2.18 -0.50 -14.19
CA GLY A 219 2.55 -0.86 -12.83
C GLY A 219 3.01 -2.33 -12.67
N SER A 220 3.21 -3.07 -13.77
CA SER A 220 3.72 -4.44 -13.73
C SER A 220 5.22 -4.43 -13.39
N LEU A 221 5.67 -5.36 -12.54
CA LEU A 221 7.10 -5.53 -12.27
C LEU A 221 7.78 -6.17 -13.48
N LEU A 222 8.85 -5.55 -13.96
CA LEU A 222 9.70 -6.07 -15.02
C LEU A 222 10.81 -6.94 -14.43
N VAL A 223 10.82 -8.22 -14.74
CA VAL A 223 11.81 -9.18 -14.24
C VAL A 223 12.59 -9.76 -15.40
N SER A 224 13.91 -9.54 -15.42
CA SER A 224 14.83 -10.22 -16.35
C SER A 224 15.14 -11.62 -15.83
N LEU A 225 14.88 -12.62 -16.64
CA LEU A 225 15.14 -14.02 -16.33
C LEU A 225 16.60 -14.39 -16.69
N PRO A 226 17.12 -15.54 -16.21
CA PRO A 226 18.49 -15.98 -16.49
C PRO A 226 18.82 -16.17 -17.98
N ASP A 227 17.81 -16.44 -18.81
CA ASP A 227 17.94 -16.56 -20.28
C ASP A 227 17.94 -15.20 -21.01
N GLY A 228 17.87 -14.09 -20.26
CA GLY A 228 17.83 -12.72 -20.80
C GLY A 228 16.44 -12.23 -21.20
N THR A 229 15.41 -13.06 -21.16
CA THR A 229 14.04 -12.61 -21.44
C THR A 229 13.49 -11.72 -20.34
N ILE A 230 12.62 -10.76 -20.70
CA ILE A 230 11.94 -9.88 -19.73
C ILE A 230 10.51 -10.36 -19.55
N ARG A 231 10.14 -10.61 -18.30
CA ARG A 231 8.80 -11.01 -17.94
C ARG A 231 8.08 -9.90 -17.17
N ASN A 232 6.83 -9.60 -17.58
CA ASN A 232 5.96 -8.66 -16.91
C ASN A 232 5.12 -9.40 -15.86
N VAL A 233 5.26 -9.00 -14.59
CA VAL A 233 4.52 -9.57 -13.45
C VAL A 233 3.47 -8.56 -13.02
N THR A 234 2.19 -8.91 -13.21
CA THR A 234 1.05 -8.02 -12.89
C THR A 234 0.55 -8.20 -11.46
N ALA A 235 0.75 -9.38 -10.88
CA ALA A 235 0.36 -9.72 -9.51
C ALA A 235 1.28 -10.82 -8.98
N GLY A 236 1.42 -10.91 -7.66
CA GLY A 236 2.25 -11.94 -7.01
C GLY A 236 2.84 -11.44 -5.70
N ASP A 237 3.57 -12.32 -5.02
CA ASP A 237 4.42 -11.97 -3.89
C ASP A 237 5.88 -11.95 -4.36
N VAL A 238 6.61 -10.92 -3.99
CA VAL A 238 8.03 -10.75 -4.34
C VAL A 238 8.86 -10.85 -3.08
N PHE A 239 9.90 -11.69 -3.12
CA PHE A 239 10.85 -11.88 -2.03
C PHE A 239 12.23 -11.43 -2.47
N LEU A 240 13.02 -10.93 -1.54
CA LEU A 240 14.42 -10.66 -1.81
C LEU A 240 15.22 -11.95 -1.73
N VAL A 241 16.07 -12.17 -2.70
CA VAL A 241 17.10 -13.20 -2.59
C VAL A 241 18.16 -12.69 -1.60
N ALA A 242 18.29 -13.35 -0.46
CA ALA A 242 19.40 -13.08 0.45
C ALA A 242 20.71 -13.27 -0.33
N LYS A 243 21.56 -12.24 -0.40
CA LYS A 243 22.91 -12.41 -0.95
C LYS A 243 23.59 -13.55 -0.18
N ARG A 244 23.76 -14.71 -0.83
CA ARG A 244 24.69 -15.71 -0.32
C ARG A 244 26.05 -15.05 -0.29
N ILE A 245 26.54 -14.70 0.89
CA ILE A 245 27.96 -14.35 1.07
C ILE A 245 28.72 -15.60 0.64
N ARG A 246 29.31 -15.56 -0.55
CA ARG A 246 30.31 -16.57 -0.90
C ARG A 246 31.49 -16.33 0.05
N THR A 247 31.60 -17.12 1.09
CA THR A 247 32.82 -17.30 1.83
C THR A 247 33.78 -18.02 0.88
N ASN A 248 34.78 -17.28 0.40
CA ASN A 248 35.96 -17.86 -0.24
C ASN A 248 36.79 -18.60 0.82
#